data_1e4288168be4e61296b61d7d508c724e
#
_entry.id   1e4288168be4e61296b61d7d508c724e
#
_cell.length_a   1.000
_cell.length_b   1.000
_cell.length_c   1.000
_cell.angle_alpha   90.00
_cell.angle_beta   90.00
_cell.angle_gamma   90.00
#
_symmetry.space_group_name_H-M   'P 1'
#
loop_
_entity.id
_entity.type
_entity.pdbx_description
1 polymer ?
#
loop_
_entity_poly.entity_id
_entity_poly.type
_entity_poly.pdbx_seq_one_letter_code
_entity_poly.pdbx_strand_id
1 'polypeptide(L)'
;DITEELINKSCMAVNGTEDITYGDYEISLKAPFKRITMIDAVKEQTGVDFGEFMGDTEKAKEVAKELKLEVKPTDTWGNVLAEAFDEYVEDKLIQPTFVIDYPVEISPLTKRKKDNPLLVERFEIFVAGGELANAYTELNDPIDQRGRFEHQMMLRENGDEEANMIDEDFLTAMEYGMPPTGGMGMGIDRLVMLLTNSQTIRDVIAFPTMKPLNGVKDEIGVNSQPIESPKTEPEKIDFSKVEIEPL
;
A
#
# COMPACT_ATOMS: atom_id res chain seq x y z
N ASP A 1 -2.49 -16.30 -2.79
CA ASP A 1 -3.52 -17.07 -3.52
C ASP A 1 -4.87 -16.33 -3.53
N ILE A 2 -5.46 -15.92 -2.37
CA ILE A 2 -6.78 -15.26 -2.32
C ILE A 2 -6.83 -14.00 -3.19
N THR A 3 -5.84 -13.11 -3.11
CA THR A 3 -5.78 -11.87 -3.89
C THR A 3 -5.68 -12.14 -5.39
N GLU A 4 -4.86 -13.10 -5.77
CA GLU A 4 -4.69 -13.56 -7.15
C GLU A 4 -5.99 -14.13 -7.72
N GLU A 5 -6.65 -15.00 -6.95
CA GLU A 5 -7.95 -15.58 -7.30
C GLU A 5 -9.06 -14.52 -7.42
N LEU A 6 -9.06 -13.52 -6.53
CA LEU A 6 -10.01 -12.41 -6.54
C LEU A 6 -9.85 -11.57 -7.83
N ILE A 7 -8.62 -11.21 -8.20
CA ILE A 7 -8.34 -10.46 -9.44
C ILE A 7 -8.75 -11.28 -10.67
N ASN A 8 -8.34 -12.54 -10.75
CA ASN A 8 -8.67 -13.42 -11.85
C ASN A 8 -10.18 -13.61 -12.01
N LYS A 9 -10.89 -13.96 -10.93
CA LYS A 9 -12.35 -14.14 -10.95
C LYS A 9 -13.11 -12.88 -11.31
N SER A 10 -12.64 -11.71 -10.85
CA SER A 10 -13.24 -10.43 -11.21
C SER A 10 -13.08 -10.17 -12.71
N CYS A 11 -11.90 -10.44 -13.26
CA CYS A 11 -11.66 -10.33 -14.70
C CYS A 11 -12.57 -11.26 -15.52
N MET A 12 -12.63 -12.52 -15.14
CA MET A 12 -13.51 -13.49 -15.80
C MET A 12 -14.99 -13.10 -15.73
N ALA A 13 -15.43 -12.55 -14.61
CA ALA A 13 -16.82 -12.12 -14.42
C ALA A 13 -17.18 -10.90 -15.30
N VAL A 14 -16.26 -9.96 -15.48
CA VAL A 14 -16.49 -8.71 -16.22
C VAL A 14 -16.21 -8.89 -17.71
N ASN A 15 -15.08 -9.51 -18.06
CA ASN A 15 -14.58 -9.56 -19.44
C ASN A 15 -14.82 -10.92 -20.13
N GLY A 16 -15.11 -11.98 -19.36
CA GLY A 16 -15.27 -13.35 -19.91
C GLY A 16 -13.97 -13.99 -20.37
N THR A 17 -12.83 -13.36 -20.11
CA THR A 17 -11.48 -13.82 -20.46
C THR A 17 -10.49 -13.43 -19.38
N GLU A 18 -9.35 -14.11 -19.30
CA GLU A 18 -8.24 -13.78 -18.41
C GLU A 18 -7.25 -12.78 -19.04
N ASP A 19 -7.33 -12.60 -20.37
CA ASP A 19 -6.47 -11.70 -21.12
C ASP A 19 -7.23 -10.41 -21.44
N ILE A 20 -6.63 -9.27 -21.11
CA ILE A 20 -7.21 -7.94 -21.25
C ILE A 20 -6.22 -7.00 -21.93
N THR A 21 -6.74 -5.95 -22.56
CA THR A 21 -5.95 -4.81 -23.02
C THR A 21 -6.09 -3.66 -22.02
N TYR A 22 -4.98 -3.06 -21.60
CA TYR A 22 -4.95 -1.84 -20.81
C TYR A 22 -3.99 -0.81 -21.42
N GLY A 23 -4.52 0.24 -22.00
CA GLY A 23 -3.75 1.17 -22.83
C GLY A 23 -3.10 0.44 -24.01
N ASP A 24 -1.79 0.53 -24.09
CA ASP A 24 -0.98 -0.14 -25.13
C ASP A 24 -0.50 -1.56 -24.71
N TYR A 25 -0.91 -2.05 -23.54
CA TYR A 25 -0.44 -3.31 -22.99
C TYR A 25 -1.47 -4.42 -23.12
N GLU A 26 -1.01 -5.59 -23.56
CA GLU A 26 -1.74 -6.85 -23.42
C GLU A 26 -1.33 -7.49 -22.09
N ILE A 27 -2.30 -7.71 -21.21
CA ILE A 27 -2.08 -8.18 -19.83
C ILE A 27 -2.85 -9.49 -19.63
N SER A 28 -2.17 -10.51 -19.12
CA SER A 28 -2.79 -11.75 -18.71
C SER A 28 -2.97 -11.81 -17.20
N LEU A 29 -4.23 -11.82 -16.75
CA LEU A 29 -4.61 -12.01 -15.34
C LEU A 29 -4.80 -13.49 -14.99
N LYS A 30 -4.19 -14.37 -15.78
CA LYS A 30 -4.18 -15.81 -15.54
C LYS A 30 -3.21 -16.19 -14.44
N ALA A 31 -3.70 -16.91 -13.44
CA ALA A 31 -2.85 -17.45 -12.37
C ALA A 31 -1.95 -18.61 -12.86
N PRO A 32 -0.76 -18.82 -12.28
CA PRO A 32 -0.17 -18.04 -11.18
C PRO A 32 0.56 -16.78 -11.67
N PHE A 33 0.46 -15.68 -10.90
CA PHE A 33 1.24 -14.46 -11.16
C PHE A 33 2.72 -14.65 -10.78
N LYS A 34 3.61 -13.87 -11.41
CA LYS A 34 5.04 -13.84 -11.04
C LYS A 34 5.17 -13.41 -9.57
N ARG A 35 6.12 -14.01 -8.85
CA ARG A 35 6.53 -13.61 -7.51
C ARG A 35 8.02 -13.34 -7.52
N ILE A 36 8.43 -12.16 -7.01
CA ILE A 36 9.82 -11.73 -6.96
C ILE A 36 10.07 -10.97 -5.66
N THR A 37 11.24 -11.14 -5.05
CA THR A 37 11.61 -10.31 -3.91
C THR A 37 11.93 -8.89 -4.37
N MET A 38 11.75 -7.88 -3.50
CA MET A 38 12.14 -6.51 -3.83
C MET A 38 13.63 -6.41 -4.17
N ILE A 39 14.49 -7.14 -3.46
CA ILE A 39 15.93 -7.21 -3.72
C ILE A 39 16.22 -7.77 -5.10
N ASP A 40 15.61 -8.91 -5.46
CA ASP A 40 15.82 -9.51 -6.78
C ASP A 40 15.28 -8.63 -7.92
N ALA A 41 14.15 -7.97 -7.70
CA ALA A 41 13.57 -7.06 -8.68
C ALA A 41 14.49 -5.87 -8.98
N VAL A 42 15.07 -5.25 -7.95
CA VAL A 42 16.06 -4.17 -8.11
C VAL A 42 17.33 -4.70 -8.76
N LYS A 43 17.82 -5.87 -8.33
CA LYS A 43 18.99 -6.52 -8.92
C LYS A 43 18.81 -6.82 -10.41
N GLU A 44 17.64 -7.32 -10.84
CA GLU A 44 17.34 -7.56 -12.25
C GLU A 44 17.47 -6.31 -13.12
N GLN A 45 17.09 -5.13 -12.57
CA GLN A 45 17.06 -3.88 -13.33
C GLN A 45 18.33 -3.04 -13.24
N THR A 46 19.02 -3.07 -12.09
CA THR A 46 20.18 -2.21 -11.83
C THR A 46 21.52 -2.95 -11.84
N GLY A 47 21.50 -4.28 -11.70
CA GLY A 47 22.69 -5.11 -11.49
C GLY A 47 23.25 -5.07 -10.07
N VAL A 48 22.64 -4.29 -9.16
CA VAL A 48 23.10 -4.14 -7.77
C VAL A 48 22.33 -5.10 -6.87
N ASP A 49 23.06 -5.91 -6.10
CA ASP A 49 22.48 -6.85 -5.13
C ASP A 49 22.48 -6.24 -3.72
N PHE A 50 21.35 -5.69 -3.32
CA PHE A 50 21.15 -5.14 -1.97
C PHE A 50 21.19 -6.22 -0.88
N GLY A 51 21.09 -7.50 -1.23
CA GLY A 51 21.26 -8.62 -0.33
C GLY A 51 22.70 -8.82 0.17
N GLU A 52 23.72 -8.40 -0.59
CA GLU A 52 25.13 -8.50 -0.20
C GLU A 52 25.51 -7.56 0.94
N PHE A 53 24.75 -6.47 1.16
CA PHE A 53 25.00 -5.46 2.21
C PHE A 53 23.73 -5.12 3.00
N MET A 54 22.90 -6.13 3.24
CA MET A 54 21.62 -5.98 3.94
C MET A 54 21.79 -5.33 5.32
N GLY A 55 21.07 -4.23 5.57
CA GLY A 55 21.14 -3.44 6.80
C GLY A 55 22.36 -2.50 6.91
N ASP A 56 23.27 -2.49 5.95
CA ASP A 56 24.38 -1.55 5.89
C ASP A 56 23.96 -0.24 5.21
N THR A 57 23.55 0.72 6.04
CA THR A 57 23.08 2.04 5.59
C THR A 57 24.16 2.85 4.87
N GLU A 58 25.42 2.78 5.30
CA GLU A 58 26.48 3.57 4.67
C GLU A 58 26.77 3.03 3.26
N LYS A 59 26.82 1.72 3.12
CA LYS A 59 26.99 1.08 1.82
C LYS A 59 25.79 1.37 0.90
N ALA A 60 24.58 1.33 1.43
CA ALA A 60 23.37 1.68 0.66
C ALA A 60 23.43 3.12 0.15
N LYS A 61 23.87 4.09 0.96
CA LYS A 61 24.05 5.49 0.54
C LYS A 61 25.16 5.70 -0.50
N GLU A 62 26.21 4.87 -0.48
CA GLU A 62 27.21 4.87 -1.57
C GLU A 62 26.57 4.42 -2.88
N VAL A 63 25.84 3.31 -2.84
CA VAL A 63 25.10 2.76 -4.00
C VAL A 63 24.05 3.75 -4.52
N ALA A 64 23.34 4.44 -3.63
CA ALA A 64 22.37 5.47 -4.04
C ALA A 64 23.02 6.55 -4.91
N LYS A 65 24.25 6.98 -4.58
CA LYS A 65 25.00 7.96 -5.41
C LYS A 65 25.37 7.40 -6.77
N GLU A 66 25.76 6.12 -6.83
CA GLU A 66 26.09 5.43 -8.10
C GLU A 66 24.86 5.31 -8.98
N LEU A 67 23.71 4.98 -8.39
CA LEU A 67 22.41 4.87 -9.05
C LEU A 67 21.72 6.24 -9.28
N LYS A 68 22.29 7.33 -8.75
CA LYS A 68 21.73 8.72 -8.83
C LYS A 68 20.36 8.87 -8.18
N LEU A 69 20.10 8.12 -7.12
CA LEU A 69 18.86 8.21 -6.34
C LEU A 69 18.86 9.46 -5.46
N GLU A 70 17.69 10.04 -5.26
CA GLU A 70 17.46 11.15 -4.33
C GLU A 70 17.16 10.58 -2.93
N VAL A 71 18.15 10.57 -2.05
CA VAL A 71 18.04 10.02 -0.69
C VAL A 71 18.25 11.09 0.37
N LYS A 72 17.49 10.99 1.47
CA LYS A 72 17.60 11.86 2.64
C LYS A 72 18.76 11.41 3.54
N PRO A 73 19.33 12.31 4.36
CA PRO A 73 20.36 11.93 5.33
C PRO A 73 19.90 10.87 6.35
N THR A 74 18.60 10.84 6.65
CA THR A 74 17.94 9.92 7.57
C THR A 74 17.66 8.54 6.98
N ASP A 75 17.73 8.39 5.65
CA ASP A 75 17.37 7.14 4.98
C ASP A 75 18.33 6.02 5.37
N THR A 76 17.73 4.87 5.60
CA THR A 76 18.39 3.62 5.94
C THR A 76 18.59 2.75 4.69
N TRP A 77 19.18 1.56 4.87
CA TRP A 77 19.29 0.57 3.81
C TRP A 77 17.93 0.26 3.14
N GLY A 78 16.88 0.11 3.96
CA GLY A 78 15.54 -0.21 3.46
C GLY A 78 14.91 0.92 2.65
N ASN A 79 15.11 2.18 3.07
CA ASN A 79 14.63 3.33 2.31
C ASN A 79 15.33 3.44 0.94
N VAL A 80 16.64 3.23 0.91
CA VAL A 80 17.41 3.28 -0.36
C VAL A 80 16.99 2.15 -1.31
N LEU A 81 16.71 0.95 -0.78
CA LEU A 81 16.20 -0.16 -1.59
C LEU A 81 14.81 0.18 -2.18
N ALA A 82 13.93 0.79 -1.38
CA ALA A 82 12.60 1.22 -1.84
C ALA A 82 12.72 2.28 -2.94
N GLU A 83 13.54 3.31 -2.73
CA GLU A 83 13.77 4.36 -3.74
C GLU A 83 14.34 3.78 -5.06
N ALA A 84 15.25 2.79 -4.94
CA ALA A 84 15.77 2.09 -6.12
C ALA A 84 14.69 1.26 -6.83
N PHE A 85 13.74 0.71 -6.07
CA PHE A 85 12.61 -0.02 -6.63
C PHE A 85 11.66 0.94 -7.37
N ASP A 86 11.30 2.04 -6.76
CA ASP A 86 10.38 3.04 -7.33
C ASP A 86 10.95 3.61 -8.63
N GLU A 87 12.24 3.99 -8.65
CA GLU A 87 12.88 4.61 -9.80
C GLU A 87 13.16 3.63 -10.96
N TYR A 88 13.53 2.37 -10.66
CA TYR A 88 14.05 1.46 -11.69
C TYR A 88 13.16 0.28 -12.02
N VAL A 89 12.17 -0.06 -11.19
CA VAL A 89 11.42 -1.32 -11.28
C VAL A 89 9.92 -1.10 -11.50
N GLU A 90 9.27 -0.26 -10.70
CA GLU A 90 7.81 -0.16 -10.63
C GLU A 90 7.16 -0.03 -12.00
N ASP A 91 7.54 0.98 -12.77
CA ASP A 91 7.00 1.27 -14.11
C ASP A 91 7.20 0.13 -15.13
N LYS A 92 8.10 -0.82 -14.85
CA LYS A 92 8.40 -1.96 -15.73
C LYS A 92 7.60 -3.22 -15.40
N LEU A 93 6.87 -3.22 -14.29
CA LEU A 93 6.02 -4.33 -13.87
C LEU A 93 4.68 -4.31 -14.61
N ILE A 94 4.69 -4.59 -15.91
CA ILE A 94 3.49 -4.56 -16.74
C ILE A 94 2.57 -5.75 -16.48
N GLN A 95 3.12 -6.97 -16.43
CA GLN A 95 2.36 -8.18 -16.12
C GLN A 95 2.15 -8.31 -14.61
N PRO A 96 1.04 -8.92 -14.16
CA PRO A 96 0.75 -9.09 -12.74
C PRO A 96 1.91 -9.72 -11.99
N THR A 97 2.47 -8.98 -11.04
CA THR A 97 3.66 -9.39 -10.31
C THR A 97 3.50 -9.10 -8.83
N PHE A 98 3.65 -10.13 -8.00
CA PHE A 98 3.83 -9.97 -6.57
C PHE A 98 5.28 -9.59 -6.27
N VAL A 99 5.47 -8.43 -5.68
CA VAL A 99 6.73 -8.06 -5.05
C VAL A 99 6.62 -8.41 -3.57
N ILE A 100 7.57 -9.19 -3.06
CA ILE A 100 7.57 -9.75 -1.71
C ILE A 100 8.83 -9.36 -0.94
N ASP A 101 8.86 -9.63 0.36
CA ASP A 101 10.05 -9.47 1.21
C ASP A 101 10.53 -8.02 1.31
N TYR A 102 9.62 -7.15 1.74
CA TYR A 102 9.88 -5.74 1.97
C TYR A 102 10.80 -5.50 3.19
N PRO A 103 11.63 -4.43 3.18
CA PRO A 103 12.37 -4.00 4.35
C PRO A 103 11.47 -3.64 5.54
N VAL A 104 11.94 -3.95 6.75
CA VAL A 104 11.21 -3.62 7.99
C VAL A 104 11.14 -2.12 8.23
N GLU A 105 12.13 -1.36 7.78
CA GLU A 105 12.23 0.08 7.97
C GLU A 105 11.06 0.85 7.31
N ILE A 106 10.56 0.35 6.19
CA ILE A 106 9.44 0.95 5.44
C ILE A 106 8.10 0.24 5.70
N SER A 107 8.03 -0.62 6.71
CA SER A 107 6.84 -1.45 6.98
C SER A 107 6.52 -1.50 8.49
N PRO A 108 6.15 -0.36 9.11
CA PRO A 108 6.06 -0.23 10.56
C PRO A 108 4.94 -1.06 11.23
N LEU A 109 3.95 -1.51 10.47
CA LEU A 109 2.79 -2.27 10.98
C LEU A 109 2.85 -3.76 10.67
N THR A 110 3.95 -4.21 10.04
CA THR A 110 4.05 -5.56 9.49
C THR A 110 4.94 -6.47 10.33
N LYS A 111 4.57 -7.73 10.43
CA LYS A 111 5.33 -8.75 11.14
C LYS A 111 6.63 -9.09 10.44
N ARG A 112 7.73 -9.18 11.21
CA ARG A 112 9.04 -9.58 10.69
C ARG A 112 9.04 -11.04 10.25
N LYS A 113 9.81 -11.34 9.21
CA LYS A 113 10.09 -12.74 8.85
C LYS A 113 10.93 -13.40 9.95
N LYS A 114 10.64 -14.68 10.21
CA LYS A 114 11.34 -15.44 11.27
C LYS A 114 12.79 -15.77 10.90
N ASP A 115 13.04 -16.01 9.63
CA ASP A 115 14.32 -16.38 9.06
C ASP A 115 15.21 -15.16 8.74
N ASN A 116 14.61 -13.99 8.55
CA ASN A 116 15.31 -12.74 8.30
C ASN A 116 14.56 -11.54 8.90
N PRO A 117 14.91 -11.09 10.11
CA PRO A 117 14.20 -10.01 10.80
C PRO A 117 14.41 -8.61 10.21
N LEU A 118 15.27 -8.44 9.21
CA LEU A 118 15.39 -7.19 8.43
C LEU A 118 14.31 -7.07 7.37
N LEU A 119 13.62 -8.17 7.05
CA LEU A 119 12.53 -8.25 6.12
C LEU A 119 11.21 -8.55 6.84
N VAL A 120 10.09 -8.22 6.18
CA VAL A 120 8.74 -8.43 6.72
C VAL A 120 7.90 -9.34 5.82
N GLU A 121 6.85 -9.92 6.39
CA GLU A 121 5.84 -10.73 5.70
C GLU A 121 4.83 -9.83 4.99
N ARG A 122 5.26 -9.16 3.91
CA ARG A 122 4.47 -8.22 3.09
C ARG A 122 4.61 -8.54 1.62
N PHE A 123 3.55 -8.30 0.87
CA PHE A 123 3.62 -8.23 -0.58
C PHE A 123 2.80 -7.05 -1.10
N GLU A 124 3.19 -6.57 -2.25
CA GLU A 124 2.36 -5.72 -3.11
C GLU A 124 2.20 -6.38 -4.47
N ILE A 125 1.08 -6.10 -5.13
CA ILE A 125 0.83 -6.55 -6.50
C ILE A 125 0.90 -5.34 -7.41
N PHE A 126 1.74 -5.44 -8.41
CA PHE A 126 1.87 -4.45 -9.48
C PHE A 126 1.28 -5.00 -10.78
N VAL A 127 0.55 -4.14 -11.49
CA VAL A 127 0.00 -4.42 -12.82
C VAL A 127 0.05 -3.14 -13.62
N ALA A 128 0.51 -3.22 -14.85
CA ALA A 128 0.62 -2.06 -15.76
C ALA A 128 1.43 -0.89 -15.20
N GLY A 129 2.50 -1.18 -14.44
CA GLY A 129 3.38 -0.19 -13.84
C GLY A 129 2.81 0.54 -12.64
N GLY A 130 1.82 -0.02 -11.95
CA GLY A 130 1.25 0.56 -10.73
C GLY A 130 0.80 -0.46 -9.71
N GLU A 131 0.88 -0.08 -8.44
CA GLU A 131 0.37 -0.89 -7.32
C GLU A 131 -1.15 -1.06 -7.42
N LEU A 132 -1.60 -2.31 -7.34
CA LEU A 132 -3.02 -2.68 -7.31
C LEU A 132 -3.50 -3.07 -5.92
N ALA A 133 -2.67 -3.78 -5.17
CA ALA A 133 -2.99 -4.24 -3.82
C ALA A 133 -1.74 -4.37 -2.96
N ASN A 134 -1.93 -4.21 -1.64
CA ASN A 134 -0.91 -4.36 -0.62
C ASN A 134 -1.47 -5.25 0.50
N ALA A 135 -0.69 -6.21 0.96
CA ALA A 135 -1.11 -7.10 2.03
C ALA A 135 0.07 -7.58 2.86
N TYR A 136 -0.19 -7.82 4.13
CA TYR A 136 0.84 -8.28 5.04
C TYR A 136 0.26 -9.06 6.23
N THR A 137 1.15 -9.81 6.89
CA THR A 137 0.88 -10.34 8.22
C THR A 137 0.96 -9.20 9.22
N GLU A 138 -0.13 -8.93 9.92
CA GLU A 138 -0.21 -7.85 10.91
C GLU A 138 0.78 -8.08 12.05
N LEU A 139 1.49 -7.02 12.44
CA LEU A 139 2.30 -7.06 13.64
C LEU A 139 1.37 -7.14 14.85
N ASN A 140 1.48 -8.22 15.62
CA ASN A 140 0.64 -8.49 16.78
C ASN A 140 1.41 -8.54 18.10
N ASP A 141 2.63 -7.98 18.13
CA ASP A 141 3.44 -7.78 19.33
C ASP A 141 3.39 -6.29 19.72
N PRO A 142 2.69 -5.91 20.82
CA PRO A 142 2.56 -4.51 21.22
C PRO A 142 3.89 -3.87 21.64
N ILE A 143 4.88 -4.67 22.07
CA ILE A 143 6.20 -4.16 22.46
C ILE A 143 7.01 -3.78 21.22
N ASP A 144 7.07 -4.65 20.21
CA ASP A 144 7.71 -4.31 18.91
C ASP A 144 6.98 -3.13 18.25
N GLN A 145 5.63 -3.12 18.26
CA GLN A 145 4.84 -2.04 17.66
C GLN A 145 5.13 -0.69 18.32
N ARG A 146 5.21 -0.63 19.65
CA ARG A 146 5.57 0.61 20.37
C ARG A 146 6.95 1.12 19.94
N GLY A 147 7.95 0.25 19.90
CA GLY A 147 9.30 0.63 19.47
C GLY A 147 9.33 1.17 18.03
N ARG A 148 8.50 0.63 17.14
CA ARG A 148 8.39 1.14 15.76
C ARG A 148 7.71 2.50 15.70
N PHE A 149 6.66 2.73 16.48
CA PHE A 149 6.02 4.05 16.58
C PHE A 149 6.96 5.10 17.17
N GLU A 150 7.75 4.76 18.19
CA GLU A 150 8.77 5.64 18.76
C GLU A 150 9.82 6.02 17.70
N HIS A 151 10.23 5.05 16.86
CA HIS A 151 11.13 5.33 15.75
C HIS A 151 10.49 6.25 14.70
N GLN A 152 9.23 6.03 14.33
CA GLN A 152 8.48 6.89 13.42
C GLN A 152 8.36 8.33 13.97
N MET A 153 8.14 8.49 15.27
CA MET A 153 8.12 9.80 15.93
C MET A 153 9.46 10.54 15.79
N MET A 154 10.58 9.83 15.95
CA MET A 154 11.91 10.44 15.74
C MET A 154 12.11 10.87 14.28
N LEU A 155 11.64 10.11 13.30
CA LEU A 155 11.68 10.51 11.89
C LEU A 155 10.85 11.76 11.64
N ARG A 156 9.66 11.83 12.24
CA ARG A 156 8.76 13.00 12.15
C ARG A 156 9.39 14.26 12.75
N GLU A 157 10.03 14.16 13.90
CA GLU A 157 10.78 15.27 14.53
C GLU A 157 11.94 15.75 13.64
N ASN A 158 12.49 14.88 12.81
CA ASN A 158 13.54 15.19 11.83
C ASN A 158 12.99 15.66 10.46
N GLY A 159 11.66 15.91 10.35
CA GLY A 159 11.04 16.51 9.18
C GLY A 159 10.34 15.54 8.21
N ASP A 160 10.15 14.30 8.60
CA ASP A 160 9.33 13.36 7.84
C ASP A 160 7.85 13.51 8.23
N GLU A 161 7.10 14.32 7.46
CA GLU A 161 5.68 14.61 7.73
C GLU A 161 4.77 13.38 7.52
N GLU A 162 5.21 12.37 6.80
CA GLU A 162 4.45 11.14 6.52
C GLU A 162 4.59 10.10 7.64
N ALA A 163 5.61 10.25 8.50
CA ALA A 163 5.84 9.32 9.61
C ALA A 163 4.66 9.30 10.60
N ASN A 164 4.29 8.11 11.05
CA ASN A 164 3.16 7.88 11.94
C ASN A 164 3.40 8.49 13.34
N MET A 165 2.32 8.97 13.97
CA MET A 165 2.31 9.30 15.39
C MET A 165 2.03 8.06 16.23
N ILE A 166 2.39 8.11 17.53
CA ILE A 166 2.04 7.03 18.45
C ILE A 166 0.52 7.05 18.68
N ASP A 167 -0.10 5.90 18.49
CA ASP A 167 -1.51 5.64 18.78
C ASP A 167 -1.60 4.75 20.03
N GLU A 168 -1.83 5.38 21.18
CA GLU A 168 -1.93 4.68 22.47
C GLU A 168 -3.19 3.82 22.55
N ASP A 169 -4.28 4.19 21.89
CA ASP A 169 -5.52 3.41 21.87
C ASP A 169 -5.32 2.14 21.07
N PHE A 170 -4.62 2.24 19.93
CA PHE A 170 -4.24 1.07 19.13
C PHE A 170 -3.32 0.12 19.91
N LEU A 171 -2.28 0.64 20.57
CA LEU A 171 -1.37 -0.18 21.38
C LEU A 171 -2.10 -0.87 22.53
N THR A 172 -2.98 -0.13 23.22
CA THR A 172 -3.82 -0.69 24.29
C THR A 172 -4.72 -1.82 23.74
N ALA A 173 -5.34 -1.62 22.59
CA ALA A 173 -6.15 -2.67 21.96
C ALA A 173 -5.33 -3.92 21.63
N MET A 174 -4.10 -3.77 21.15
CA MET A 174 -3.18 -4.89 20.91
C MET A 174 -2.83 -5.65 22.20
N GLU A 175 -2.65 -4.94 23.32
CA GLU A 175 -2.35 -5.55 24.63
C GLU A 175 -3.48 -6.43 25.16
N TYR A 176 -4.74 -6.15 24.82
CA TYR A 176 -5.88 -7.00 25.12
C TYR A 176 -5.87 -8.33 24.36
N GLY A 177 -5.10 -8.42 23.28
CA GLY A 177 -4.84 -9.63 22.53
C GLY A 177 -5.25 -9.49 21.06
N MET A 178 -4.26 -9.35 20.18
CA MET A 178 -4.44 -9.40 18.74
C MET A 178 -4.05 -10.79 18.22
N PRO A 179 -4.98 -11.57 17.65
CA PRO A 179 -4.66 -12.88 17.11
C PRO A 179 -3.77 -12.77 15.85
N PRO A 180 -3.15 -13.88 15.41
CA PRO A 180 -2.52 -13.90 14.09
C PRO A 180 -3.51 -13.50 13.01
N THR A 181 -3.20 -12.42 12.30
CA THR A 181 -4.11 -11.77 11.35
C THR A 181 -3.34 -11.41 10.09
N GLY A 182 -3.96 -11.55 8.93
CA GLY A 182 -3.48 -10.98 7.67
C GLY A 182 -4.41 -9.85 7.25
N GLY A 183 -3.83 -8.72 6.85
CA GLY A 183 -4.54 -7.58 6.28
C GLY A 183 -4.28 -7.44 4.79
N MET A 184 -5.27 -6.96 4.04
CA MET A 184 -5.12 -6.65 2.62
C MET A 184 -5.90 -5.38 2.28
N GLY A 185 -5.23 -4.45 1.58
CA GLY A 185 -5.84 -3.32 0.90
C GLY A 185 -5.77 -3.51 -0.60
N MET A 186 -6.87 -3.23 -1.31
CA MET A 186 -6.91 -3.26 -2.78
C MET A 186 -7.54 -1.98 -3.31
N GLY A 187 -6.90 -1.36 -4.29
CA GLY A 187 -7.43 -0.20 -5.00
C GLY A 187 -8.59 -0.62 -5.92
N ILE A 188 -9.83 -0.55 -5.44
CA ILE A 188 -11.00 -0.94 -6.25
C ILE A 188 -11.13 -0.08 -7.50
N ASP A 189 -10.92 1.23 -7.40
CA ASP A 189 -10.94 2.10 -8.58
C ASP A 189 -9.85 1.70 -9.59
N ARG A 190 -8.64 1.37 -9.12
CA ARG A 190 -7.56 0.87 -9.98
C ARG A 190 -7.92 -0.46 -10.65
N LEU A 191 -8.55 -1.39 -9.90
CA LEU A 191 -9.04 -2.65 -10.47
C LEU A 191 -10.10 -2.39 -11.55
N VAL A 192 -11.05 -1.49 -11.30
CA VAL A 192 -12.07 -1.10 -12.29
C VAL A 192 -11.43 -0.47 -13.51
N MET A 193 -10.47 0.44 -13.36
CA MET A 193 -9.71 1.03 -14.46
C MET A 193 -9.07 -0.05 -15.32
N LEU A 194 -8.40 -1.01 -14.69
CA LEU A 194 -7.74 -2.13 -15.38
C LEU A 194 -8.74 -2.97 -16.18
N LEU A 195 -9.85 -3.39 -15.56
CA LEU A 195 -10.85 -4.28 -16.17
C LEU A 195 -11.70 -3.60 -17.26
N THR A 196 -11.79 -2.26 -17.26
CA THR A 196 -12.57 -1.47 -18.23
C THR A 196 -11.72 -0.73 -19.24
N ASN A 197 -10.40 -0.93 -19.22
CA ASN A 197 -9.44 -0.20 -20.05
C ASN A 197 -9.57 1.33 -19.90
N SER A 198 -9.83 1.82 -18.70
CA SER A 198 -9.96 3.24 -18.39
C SER A 198 -8.63 3.80 -17.87
N GLN A 199 -8.02 4.73 -18.61
CA GLN A 199 -6.70 5.28 -18.28
C GLN A 199 -6.76 6.37 -17.18
N THR A 200 -7.95 6.84 -16.85
CA THR A 200 -8.16 7.96 -15.92
C THR A 200 -9.12 7.55 -14.82
N ILE A 201 -8.73 7.73 -13.57
CA ILE A 201 -9.56 7.43 -12.41
C ILE A 201 -10.93 8.18 -12.43
N ARG A 202 -10.97 9.34 -13.09
CA ARG A 202 -12.22 10.12 -13.25
C ARG A 202 -13.29 9.40 -14.06
N ASP A 203 -12.88 8.48 -14.93
CA ASP A 203 -13.81 7.73 -15.78
C ASP A 203 -14.52 6.60 -15.01
N VAL A 204 -13.98 6.21 -13.88
CA VAL A 204 -14.50 5.12 -13.03
C VAL A 204 -15.14 5.61 -11.73
N ILE A 205 -14.86 6.85 -11.31
CA ILE A 205 -15.49 7.47 -10.14
C ILE A 205 -16.81 8.12 -10.55
N ALA A 206 -17.92 7.76 -9.87
CA ALA A 206 -19.25 8.25 -10.20
C ALA A 206 -19.40 9.78 -10.06
N PHE A 207 -18.69 10.40 -9.11
CA PHE A 207 -18.74 11.85 -8.85
C PHE A 207 -17.31 12.40 -8.62
N PRO A 208 -16.49 12.48 -9.69
CA PRO A 208 -15.11 12.97 -9.56
C PRO A 208 -15.09 14.48 -9.25
N THR A 209 -14.18 14.88 -8.38
CA THR A 209 -13.93 16.31 -8.14
C THR A 209 -13.33 16.94 -9.39
N MET A 210 -14.01 17.94 -9.91
CA MET A 210 -13.61 18.69 -11.11
C MET A 210 -13.07 20.07 -10.73
N LYS A 211 -12.09 20.59 -11.48
CA LYS A 211 -11.72 21.99 -11.36
C LYS A 211 -12.91 22.86 -11.77
N PRO A 212 -13.20 23.97 -11.05
CA PRO A 212 -14.21 24.93 -11.48
C PRO A 212 -13.93 25.40 -12.91
N LEU A 213 -14.97 25.50 -13.74
CA LEU A 213 -14.85 26.11 -15.06
C LEU A 213 -14.45 27.57 -14.87
N ASN A 214 -13.36 28.01 -15.53
CA ASN A 214 -12.91 29.40 -15.47
C ASN A 214 -14.04 30.35 -15.84
N GLY A 215 -14.49 31.18 -14.90
CA GLY A 215 -15.52 32.20 -15.11
C GLY A 215 -16.76 32.11 -14.23
N VAL A 216 -17.00 31.01 -13.53
CA VAL A 216 -18.01 30.99 -12.47
C VAL A 216 -17.33 31.49 -11.20
N LYS A 217 -17.40 32.80 -10.95
CA LYS A 217 -17.19 33.34 -9.62
C LYS A 217 -18.28 32.72 -8.74
N ASP A 218 -17.87 32.24 -7.55
CA ASP A 218 -18.78 31.70 -6.55
C ASP A 218 -19.86 32.74 -6.14
N GLU A 219 -20.88 32.87 -6.96
CA GLU A 219 -22.11 33.61 -6.62
C GLU A 219 -23.12 32.74 -5.84
N ILE A 220 -22.73 31.50 -5.52
CA ILE A 220 -23.41 30.77 -4.45
C ILE A 220 -22.71 31.23 -3.16
N GLY A 221 -23.16 32.36 -2.64
CA GLY A 221 -22.88 32.77 -1.28
C GLY A 221 -23.34 31.67 -0.33
N VAL A 222 -22.48 30.69 -0.12
CA VAL A 222 -22.62 29.75 1.00
C VAL A 222 -22.37 30.62 2.23
N ASN A 223 -23.47 31.14 2.74
CA ASN A 223 -23.52 31.73 4.07
C ASN A 223 -23.08 30.62 5.02
N SER A 224 -21.78 30.59 5.33
CA SER A 224 -21.16 29.63 6.26
C SER A 224 -21.62 29.95 7.68
N GLN A 225 -22.91 29.81 7.93
CA GLN A 225 -23.38 29.58 9.28
C GLN A 225 -22.98 28.13 9.62
N PRO A 226 -22.37 27.90 10.78
CA PRO A 226 -22.11 26.53 11.22
C PRO A 226 -23.45 25.78 11.18
N ILE A 227 -23.50 24.68 10.44
CA ILE A 227 -24.60 23.74 10.55
C ILE A 227 -24.56 23.26 11.99
N GLU A 228 -25.46 23.78 12.83
CA GLU A 228 -25.66 23.16 14.15
C GLU A 228 -26.05 21.70 13.86
N SER A 229 -25.15 20.81 14.24
CA SER A 229 -25.44 19.37 14.24
C SER A 229 -26.73 19.18 15.05
N PRO A 230 -27.74 18.46 14.50
CA PRO A 230 -28.95 18.18 15.26
C PRO A 230 -28.52 17.45 16.54
N LYS A 231 -28.91 18.01 17.70
CA LYS A 231 -28.75 17.40 19.01
C LYS A 231 -29.73 16.23 19.16
N THR A 232 -29.60 15.23 18.29
CA THR A 232 -30.22 13.93 18.50
C THR A 232 -29.16 13.04 19.10
N GLU A 233 -29.31 12.67 20.37
CA GLU A 233 -28.57 11.57 20.93
C GLU A 233 -28.73 10.36 20.00
N PRO A 234 -27.64 9.65 19.68
CA PRO A 234 -27.75 8.45 18.84
C PRO A 234 -28.72 7.48 19.52
N GLU A 235 -29.79 7.09 18.80
CA GLU A 235 -30.66 6.02 19.25
C GLU A 235 -29.80 4.80 19.59
N LYS A 236 -29.91 4.31 20.82
CA LYS A 236 -29.23 3.09 21.23
C LYS A 236 -29.77 1.95 20.37
N ILE A 237 -28.93 1.45 19.48
CA ILE A 237 -29.24 0.27 18.69
C ILE A 237 -29.39 -0.92 19.66
N ASP A 238 -30.57 -1.46 19.75
CA ASP A 238 -30.87 -2.65 20.56
C ASP A 238 -30.44 -3.92 19.77
N PHE A 239 -29.22 -4.37 20.03
CA PHE A 239 -28.65 -5.57 19.40
C PHE A 239 -29.36 -6.87 19.76
N SER A 240 -30.30 -6.87 20.75
CA SER A 240 -31.05 -8.07 21.12
C SER A 240 -32.06 -8.52 20.05
N LYS A 241 -32.30 -7.69 19.03
CA LYS A 241 -33.24 -7.92 17.93
C LYS A 241 -32.59 -8.28 16.60
N VAL A 242 -31.26 -8.48 16.59
CA VAL A 242 -30.56 -8.91 15.37
C VAL A 242 -30.59 -10.44 15.33
N GLU A 243 -31.48 -11.00 14.52
CA GLU A 243 -31.43 -12.43 14.18
C GLU A 243 -30.26 -12.65 13.19
N ILE A 244 -29.26 -13.41 13.64
CA ILE A 244 -28.17 -13.88 12.77
C ILE A 244 -28.60 -15.23 12.24
N GLU A 245 -28.93 -15.31 10.96
CA GLU A 245 -29.12 -16.60 10.29
C GLU A 245 -27.75 -17.34 10.25
N PRO A 246 -27.70 -18.61 10.68
CA PRO A 246 -26.47 -19.39 10.58
C PRO A 246 -26.15 -19.70 9.13
N LEU A 247 -24.89 -19.53 8.74
CA LEU A 247 -24.30 -19.93 7.46
C LEU A 247 -24.33 -21.45 7.26
#